data_6a463d26e9d5fcd20ea1e7530e6f94a4
#
_entry.id   6a463d26e9d5fcd20ea1e7530e6f94a4
#
_cell.length_a   1.000
_cell.length_b   1.000
_cell.length_c   1.000
_cell.angle_alpha   90.00
_cell.angle_beta   90.00
_cell.angle_gamma   90.00
#
_symmetry.space_group_name_H-M   'P 1'
#
loop_
_entity.id
_entity.type
_entity.pdbx_description
1 polymer ?
#
loop_
_entity_poly.entity_id
_entity_poly.type
_entity_poly.pdbx_seq_one_letter_code
_entity_poly.pdbx_strand_id
1 'polypeptide(L)'
;MSGLTTLRDDDGSATITTAGLIVALILVVLALTHGIRGTIASHHAKVVADLSAVAGAYAAYTGVDPCGTAATVARRNAATLDHCATNGDDVTVTILDAPAHAVGTAGPR
;
A
#
# COMPACT_ATOMS: atom_id res chain seq x y z
N MET A 1 -9.41 39.65 -33.73
CA MET A 1 -10.50 38.80 -34.15
C MET A 1 -11.38 39.54 -35.12
N SER A 2 -11.75 38.87 -36.14
CA SER A 2 -12.50 39.48 -37.20
C SER A 2 -13.92 38.93 -37.19
N GLY A 3 -14.84 39.70 -36.65
CA GLY A 3 -16.24 39.42 -36.65
C GLY A 3 -16.68 38.37 -35.64
N LEU A 4 -17.97 38.13 -35.62
CA LEU A 4 -18.60 37.21 -34.70
C LEU A 4 -18.16 35.76 -34.92
N THR A 5 -17.88 35.37 -36.15
CA THR A 5 -17.46 34.00 -36.46
C THR A 5 -16.13 33.70 -35.84
N THR A 6 -15.18 34.63 -35.89
CA THR A 6 -13.88 34.49 -35.27
C THR A 6 -14.00 34.44 -33.74
N LEU A 7 -14.86 35.24 -33.15
CA LEU A 7 -15.15 35.21 -31.73
C LEU A 7 -15.70 33.85 -31.30
N ARG A 8 -16.61 33.30 -32.08
CA ARG A 8 -17.18 31.97 -31.80
C ARG A 8 -16.12 30.91 -31.90
N ASP A 9 -15.26 30.98 -32.90
CA ASP A 9 -14.19 29.98 -33.08
C ASP A 9 -13.23 30.05 -31.89
N ASP A 10 -12.88 31.28 -31.45
CA ASP A 10 -12.00 31.43 -30.28
C ASP A 10 -12.68 30.93 -29.00
N ASP A 11 -13.95 31.22 -28.81
CA ASP A 11 -14.70 30.77 -27.65
C ASP A 11 -14.83 29.24 -27.65
N GLY A 12 -15.13 28.63 -28.80
CA GLY A 12 -15.20 27.20 -28.94
C GLY A 12 -13.86 26.53 -28.67
N SER A 13 -12.78 27.09 -29.20
CA SER A 13 -11.43 26.58 -28.99
C SER A 13 -11.03 26.70 -27.52
N ALA A 14 -11.32 27.85 -26.88
CA ALA A 14 -11.03 28.05 -25.47
C ALA A 14 -11.81 27.05 -24.59
N THR A 15 -13.08 26.80 -24.92
CA THR A 15 -13.90 25.86 -24.17
C THR A 15 -13.35 24.43 -24.29
N ILE A 16 -12.96 24.02 -25.50
CA ILE A 16 -12.38 22.69 -25.73
C ILE A 16 -11.06 22.55 -24.96
N THR A 17 -10.21 23.59 -25.02
CA THR A 17 -8.93 23.60 -24.31
C THR A 17 -9.16 23.51 -22.79
N THR A 18 -10.11 24.28 -22.25
CA THR A 18 -10.43 24.25 -20.83
C THR A 18 -10.95 22.89 -20.41
N ALA A 19 -11.85 22.30 -21.19
CA ALA A 19 -12.36 20.96 -20.91
C ALA A 19 -11.24 19.93 -20.91
N GLY A 20 -10.31 20.02 -21.88
CA GLY A 20 -9.14 19.14 -21.93
C GLY A 20 -8.25 19.28 -20.72
N LEU A 21 -8.02 20.51 -20.25
CA LEU A 21 -7.22 20.76 -19.04
C LEU A 21 -7.89 20.17 -17.80
N ILE A 22 -9.20 20.33 -17.68
CA ILE A 22 -9.94 19.75 -16.53
C ILE A 22 -9.83 18.23 -16.52
N VAL A 23 -10.02 17.59 -17.66
CA VAL A 23 -9.88 16.14 -17.78
C VAL A 23 -8.47 15.71 -17.42
N ALA A 24 -7.46 16.42 -17.93
CA ALA A 24 -6.06 16.12 -17.63
C ALA A 24 -5.79 16.21 -16.12
N LEU A 25 -6.29 17.24 -15.47
CA LEU A 25 -6.13 17.42 -14.02
C LEU A 25 -6.80 16.28 -13.25
N ILE A 26 -7.99 15.89 -13.64
CA ILE A 26 -8.70 14.79 -13.00
C ILE A 26 -7.90 13.49 -13.13
N LEU A 27 -7.35 13.21 -14.32
CA LEU A 27 -6.55 12.02 -14.54
C LEU A 27 -5.28 12.02 -13.70
N VAL A 28 -4.61 13.16 -13.58
CA VAL A 28 -3.42 13.31 -12.76
C VAL A 28 -3.76 13.05 -11.28
N VAL A 29 -4.83 13.64 -10.78
CA VAL A 29 -5.26 13.44 -9.39
C VAL A 29 -5.57 11.97 -9.13
N LEU A 30 -6.29 11.33 -10.05
CA LEU A 30 -6.61 9.90 -9.89
C LEU A 30 -5.35 9.04 -9.89
N ALA A 31 -4.39 9.33 -10.77
CA ALA A 31 -3.14 8.60 -10.84
C ALA A 31 -2.32 8.77 -9.56
N LEU A 32 -2.22 10.00 -9.05
CA LEU A 32 -1.49 10.28 -7.80
C LEU A 32 -2.17 9.60 -6.61
N THR A 33 -3.48 9.66 -6.53
CA THR A 33 -4.23 9.02 -5.44
C THR A 33 -4.00 7.52 -5.45
N HIS A 34 -4.04 6.90 -6.62
CA HIS A 34 -3.81 5.47 -6.75
C HIS A 34 -2.38 5.10 -6.33
N GLY A 35 -1.40 5.89 -6.77
CA GLY A 35 0.00 5.67 -6.40
C GLY A 35 0.25 5.82 -4.90
N ILE A 36 -0.35 6.84 -4.27
CA ILE A 36 -0.23 7.06 -2.83
C ILE A 36 -0.82 5.89 -2.06
N ARG A 37 -1.99 5.41 -2.45
CA ARG A 37 -2.61 4.26 -1.79
C ARG A 37 -1.73 3.01 -1.87
N GLY A 38 -1.11 2.76 -3.03
CA GLY A 38 -0.18 1.65 -3.20
C GLY A 38 1.03 1.78 -2.29
N THR A 39 1.60 2.98 -2.17
CA THR A 39 2.74 3.25 -1.30
C THR A 39 2.38 3.06 0.18
N ILE A 40 1.23 3.56 0.60
CA ILE A 40 0.77 3.41 1.99
C ILE A 40 0.53 1.93 2.30
N ALA A 41 -0.11 1.18 1.41
CA ALA A 41 -0.37 -0.23 1.62
C ALA A 41 0.94 -1.03 1.74
N SER A 42 1.94 -0.75 0.89
CA SER A 42 3.24 -1.39 0.96
C SER A 42 3.96 -1.09 2.27
N HIS A 43 3.94 0.17 2.71
CA HIS A 43 4.56 0.57 3.96
C HIS A 43 3.87 -0.10 5.15
N HIS A 44 2.54 -0.07 5.17
CA HIS A 44 1.75 -0.71 6.22
C HIS A 44 2.04 -2.20 6.28
N ALA A 45 2.06 -2.88 5.14
CA ALA A 45 2.35 -4.31 5.08
C ALA A 45 3.74 -4.61 5.63
N LYS A 46 4.75 -3.78 5.31
CA LYS A 46 6.12 -3.97 5.81
C LYS A 46 6.19 -3.78 7.32
N VAL A 47 5.54 -2.75 7.85
CA VAL A 47 5.51 -2.49 9.30
C VAL A 47 4.84 -3.66 10.02
N VAL A 48 3.70 -4.14 9.51
CA VAL A 48 3.00 -5.27 10.11
C VAL A 48 3.83 -6.54 10.02
N ALA A 49 4.53 -6.77 8.90
CA ALA A 49 5.40 -7.93 8.74
C ALA A 49 6.53 -7.92 9.77
N ASP A 50 7.19 -6.77 9.93
CA ASP A 50 8.28 -6.65 10.90
C ASP A 50 7.75 -6.84 12.34
N LEU A 51 6.63 -6.22 12.67
CA LEU A 51 6.02 -6.33 13.98
C LEU A 51 5.58 -7.77 14.27
N SER A 52 4.95 -8.43 13.31
CA SER A 52 4.51 -9.82 13.46
C SER A 52 5.68 -10.76 13.61
N ALA A 53 6.76 -10.54 12.87
CA ALA A 53 7.97 -11.36 12.97
C ALA A 53 8.63 -11.20 14.34
N VAL A 54 8.72 -9.97 14.85
CA VAL A 54 9.30 -9.72 16.18
C VAL A 54 8.44 -10.39 17.26
N ALA A 55 7.12 -10.22 17.18
CA ALA A 55 6.22 -10.84 18.13
C ALA A 55 6.31 -12.37 18.09
N GLY A 56 6.39 -12.94 16.89
CA GLY A 56 6.57 -14.37 16.71
C GLY A 56 7.89 -14.87 17.28
N ALA A 57 8.98 -14.14 17.05
CA ALA A 57 10.29 -14.50 17.57
C ALA A 57 10.31 -14.46 19.11
N TYR A 58 9.67 -13.45 19.68
CA TYR A 58 9.56 -13.34 21.13
C TYR A 58 8.73 -14.50 21.69
N ALA A 59 7.63 -14.85 21.02
CA ALA A 59 6.80 -15.98 21.42
C ALA A 59 7.59 -17.29 21.37
N ALA A 60 8.40 -17.50 20.34
CA ALA A 60 9.25 -18.67 20.23
C ALA A 60 10.24 -18.74 21.39
N TYR A 61 10.81 -17.61 21.77
CA TYR A 61 11.75 -17.52 22.88
C TYR A 61 11.08 -17.90 24.21
N THR A 62 9.81 -17.54 24.39
CA THR A 62 9.08 -17.81 25.62
C THR A 62 8.30 -19.13 25.60
N GLY A 63 8.42 -19.90 24.52
CA GLY A 63 7.77 -21.21 24.42
C GLY A 63 6.33 -21.17 23.94
N VAL A 64 5.90 -20.03 23.37
CA VAL A 64 4.56 -19.87 22.81
C VAL A 64 4.64 -20.08 21.29
N ASP A 65 3.53 -20.48 20.67
CA ASP A 65 3.48 -20.69 19.23
C ASP A 65 3.83 -19.41 18.46
N PRO A 66 4.97 -19.38 17.75
CA PRO A 66 5.39 -18.16 17.05
C PRO A 66 4.47 -17.76 15.90
N CYS A 67 4.03 -18.71 15.10
CA CYS A 67 3.18 -18.38 13.95
C CYS A 67 1.78 -18.00 14.38
N GLY A 68 1.24 -18.61 15.44
CA GLY A 68 -0.05 -18.19 16.00
C GLY A 68 -0.01 -16.77 16.54
N THR A 69 1.07 -16.41 17.24
CA THR A 69 1.27 -15.06 17.75
C THR A 69 1.40 -14.05 16.59
N ALA A 70 2.19 -14.40 15.57
CA ALA A 70 2.35 -13.54 14.40
C ALA A 70 1.01 -13.31 13.69
N ALA A 71 0.20 -14.36 13.54
CA ALA A 71 -1.12 -14.24 12.92
C ALA A 71 -2.04 -13.32 13.72
N THR A 72 -2.00 -13.41 15.04
CA THR A 72 -2.80 -12.53 15.91
C THR A 72 -2.41 -11.08 15.76
N VAL A 73 -1.10 -10.79 15.74
CA VAL A 73 -0.60 -9.43 15.56
C VAL A 73 -1.02 -8.89 14.18
N ALA A 74 -0.90 -9.71 13.13
CA ALA A 74 -1.31 -9.29 11.79
C ALA A 74 -2.80 -8.91 11.76
N ARG A 75 -3.65 -9.75 12.33
CA ARG A 75 -5.11 -9.47 12.35
C ARG A 75 -5.44 -8.21 13.13
N ARG A 76 -4.76 -7.96 14.25
CA ARG A 76 -4.97 -6.76 15.04
C ARG A 76 -4.56 -5.49 14.30
N ASN A 77 -3.71 -5.62 13.29
CA ASN A 77 -3.26 -4.52 12.46
C ASN A 77 -3.93 -4.52 11.08
N ALA A 78 -5.08 -5.15 10.97
CA ALA A 78 -5.91 -5.17 9.76
C ALA A 78 -5.19 -5.77 8.56
N ALA A 79 -4.34 -6.77 8.79
CA ALA A 79 -3.62 -7.48 7.74
C ALA A 79 -3.80 -8.98 7.94
N THR A 80 -3.39 -9.75 6.94
CA THR A 80 -3.50 -11.22 6.97
C THR A 80 -2.12 -11.82 6.92
N LEU A 81 -1.89 -12.82 7.77
CA LEU A 81 -0.68 -13.63 7.68
C LEU A 81 -0.85 -14.62 6.53
N ASP A 82 -0.08 -14.42 5.46
CA ASP A 82 -0.15 -15.27 4.28
C ASP A 82 0.74 -16.50 4.44
N HIS A 83 1.91 -16.32 5.01
CA HIS A 83 2.87 -17.40 5.19
C HIS A 83 3.72 -17.15 6.43
N CYS A 84 4.07 -18.22 7.13
CA CYS A 84 4.93 -18.13 8.32
C CYS A 84 5.83 -19.36 8.36
N ALA A 85 7.11 -19.13 8.59
CA ALA A 85 8.09 -20.20 8.71
C ALA A 85 9.04 -19.90 9.86
N THR A 86 9.43 -20.94 10.55
CA THR A 86 10.47 -20.85 11.58
C THR A 86 11.69 -21.60 11.08
N ASN A 87 12.86 -21.04 11.32
CA ASN A 87 14.13 -21.64 10.95
C ASN A 87 15.10 -21.46 12.12
N GLY A 88 15.17 -22.48 12.97
CA GLY A 88 15.88 -22.32 14.23
C GLY A 88 15.17 -21.31 15.10
N ASP A 89 15.89 -20.23 15.45
CA ASP A 89 15.34 -19.15 16.28
C ASP A 89 14.75 -18.03 15.44
N ASP A 90 14.86 -18.10 14.12
CA ASP A 90 14.35 -17.08 13.24
C ASP A 90 12.91 -17.34 12.84
N VAL A 91 12.10 -16.31 12.82
CA VAL A 91 10.72 -16.37 12.35
C VAL A 91 10.58 -15.45 11.15
N THR A 92 10.15 -16.02 10.04
CA THR A 92 9.91 -15.28 8.81
C THR A 92 8.42 -15.30 8.52
N VAL A 93 7.83 -14.12 8.31
CA VAL A 93 6.41 -14.00 8.02
C VAL A 93 6.23 -13.25 6.71
N THR A 94 5.20 -13.64 5.96
CA THR A 94 4.74 -12.91 4.79
C THR A 94 3.36 -12.37 5.10
N ILE A 95 3.21 -11.06 5.00
CA ILE A 95 1.96 -10.36 5.30
C ILE A 95 1.31 -9.93 4.00
N LEU A 96 0.02 -10.18 3.91
CA LEU A 96 -0.80 -9.69 2.83
C LEU A 96 -1.68 -8.56 3.36
N ASP A 97 -1.47 -7.37 2.83
CA ASP A 97 -2.31 -6.20 3.05
C ASP A 97 -2.68 -5.69 1.67
N ALA A 98 -3.70 -6.31 1.10
CA ALA A 98 -4.03 -6.18 -0.31
C ALA A 98 -4.06 -4.72 -0.77
N PRO A 99 -3.45 -4.39 -1.91
CA PRO A 99 -2.79 -5.31 -2.85
C PRO A 99 -1.31 -5.62 -2.55
N ALA A 100 -0.79 -5.19 -1.40
CA ALA A 100 0.62 -5.29 -1.08
C ALA A 100 0.96 -6.56 -0.32
N HIS A 101 2.18 -7.03 -0.52
CA HIS A 101 2.78 -8.10 0.27
C HIS A 101 4.07 -7.59 0.90
N ALA A 102 4.40 -8.08 2.07
CA ALA A 102 5.68 -7.76 2.70
C ALA A 102 6.19 -8.94 3.51
N VAL A 103 7.50 -9.05 3.61
CA VAL A 103 8.16 -10.12 4.34
C VAL A 103 8.95 -9.50 5.49
N GLY A 104 8.80 -10.07 6.68
CA GLY A 104 9.58 -9.69 7.83
C GLY A 104 10.25 -10.92 8.44
N THR A 105 11.47 -10.73 8.92
CA THR A 105 12.23 -11.80 9.58
C THR A 105 12.79 -11.25 10.88
N ALA A 106 12.65 -11.99 11.96
CA ALA A 106 13.20 -11.63 13.25
C ALA A 106 13.75 -12.84 13.95
N GLY A 107 14.79 -12.64 14.73
CA GLY A 107 15.41 -13.67 15.51
C GLY A 107 16.49 -13.10 16.41
N PRO A 108 17.00 -13.89 17.34
CA PRO A 108 18.11 -13.44 18.19
C PRO A 108 19.38 -13.30 17.37
N ARG A 109 20.16 -12.31 17.70
CA ARG A 109 21.47 -12.07 17.07
C ARG A 109 22.51 -11.76 18.11
#